data_6a802ce5b6dcead3220b6fec4f704bd9
#
_entry.id   6a802ce5b6dcead3220b6fec4f704bd9
#
_cell.length_a   1.000
_cell.length_b   1.000
_cell.length_c   1.000
_cell.angle_alpha   90.00
_cell.angle_beta   90.00
_cell.angle_gamma   90.00
#
_symmetry.space_group_name_H-M   'P 1'
#
loop_
_entity.id
_entity.type
_entity.pdbx_description
1 polymer ?
#
loop_
_entity_poly.entity_id
_entity_poly.type
_entity_poly.pdbx_seq_one_letter_code
_entity_poly.pdbx_strand_id
1 'polypeptide(L)'
;MRVTIVSVLYLFLGLGLSSQIEKLRPKFRDYPVQHIYRGKPAKPILNKDQRLFRTMIRSGAESAVEFAGHYTVPRWGCGAGCSQLVVVDSISGRVYDVPFSVSELPGAWVEKHGDHIPERMEFRADSRLMKFDGCLNEHDCGFYDYLMIEGEGLKLLRKELLPKEFQY
;
A
#
# COMPACT_ATOMS: atom_id res chain seq x y z
N MET A 1 9.19 -56.51 -3.31
CA MET A 1 9.33 -55.46 -2.28
C MET A 1 9.98 -54.22 -2.89
N ARG A 2 9.18 -53.42 -3.59
CA ARG A 2 9.62 -52.13 -4.21
C ARG A 2 8.40 -51.23 -4.36
N VAL A 3 7.90 -50.67 -3.25
CA VAL A 3 6.96 -49.54 -3.24
C VAL A 3 7.24 -48.84 -1.93
N THR A 4 7.73 -47.61 -1.94
CA THR A 4 7.62 -46.60 -0.88
C THR A 4 8.76 -45.57 -0.93
N ILE A 5 8.99 -44.88 -2.06
CA ILE A 5 9.87 -43.70 -2.04
C ILE A 5 9.21 -42.50 -2.75
N VAL A 6 8.06 -42.62 -3.38
CA VAL A 6 7.48 -41.55 -4.21
C VAL A 6 6.59 -40.57 -3.40
N SER A 7 6.10 -40.95 -2.22
CA SER A 7 5.13 -40.14 -1.47
C SER A 7 5.72 -39.01 -0.58
N VAL A 8 7.03 -38.97 -0.35
CA VAL A 8 7.67 -38.00 0.53
C VAL A 8 8.09 -36.72 -0.22
N LEU A 9 8.19 -36.76 -1.54
CA LEU A 9 8.71 -35.66 -2.33
C LEU A 9 7.66 -34.50 -2.57
N TYR A 10 6.38 -34.83 -2.44
CA TYR A 10 5.30 -33.82 -2.69
C TYR A 10 4.97 -32.90 -1.49
N LEU A 11 5.39 -33.27 -0.28
CA LEU A 11 5.10 -32.47 0.92
C LEU A 11 6.05 -31.26 1.10
N PHE A 12 7.20 -31.26 0.44
CA PHE A 12 8.19 -30.16 0.58
C PHE A 12 8.06 -29.04 -0.46
N LEU A 13 7.27 -29.22 -1.51
CA LEU A 13 7.10 -28.17 -2.55
C LEU A 13 6.14 -27.05 -2.14
N GLY A 14 5.27 -27.24 -1.16
CA GLY A 14 4.26 -26.24 -0.76
C GLY A 14 4.80 -25.14 0.16
N LEU A 15 5.86 -25.40 0.92
CA LEU A 15 6.40 -24.45 1.90
C LEU A 15 7.41 -23.44 1.30
N GLY A 16 7.86 -23.66 0.06
CA GLY A 16 8.89 -22.85 -0.57
C GLY A 16 8.36 -21.62 -1.32
N LEU A 17 7.10 -21.63 -1.78
CA LEU A 17 6.59 -20.56 -2.64
C LEU A 17 6.26 -19.25 -1.88
N SER A 18 5.64 -19.32 -0.71
CA SER A 18 5.32 -18.11 0.08
C SER A 18 6.57 -17.35 0.51
N SER A 19 7.62 -18.04 0.90
CA SER A 19 8.90 -17.42 1.30
C SER A 19 9.66 -16.79 0.12
N GLN A 20 9.43 -17.26 -1.09
CA GLN A 20 10.09 -16.71 -2.28
C GLN A 20 9.42 -15.44 -2.80
N ILE A 21 8.09 -15.32 -2.66
CA ILE A 21 7.33 -14.13 -3.07
C ILE A 21 7.74 -12.92 -2.24
N GLU A 22 7.88 -13.06 -0.94
CA GLU A 22 8.32 -11.98 -0.05
C GLU A 22 9.76 -11.53 -0.33
N LYS A 23 10.63 -12.41 -0.81
CA LYS A 23 12.00 -12.06 -1.25
C LYS A 23 12.05 -11.18 -2.49
N LEU A 24 11.01 -11.21 -3.33
CA LEU A 24 10.96 -10.48 -4.60
C LEU A 24 10.24 -9.13 -4.51
N ARG A 25 9.57 -8.84 -3.38
CA ARG A 25 8.91 -7.54 -3.19
C ARG A 25 9.95 -6.42 -2.99
N PRO A 26 9.74 -5.24 -3.58
CA PRO A 26 10.56 -4.06 -3.36
C PRO A 26 10.66 -3.74 -1.86
N LYS A 27 11.83 -3.34 -1.41
CA LYS A 27 12.06 -2.96 0.00
C LYS A 27 12.17 -1.45 0.12
N PHE A 28 11.74 -0.88 1.24
CA PHE A 28 11.81 0.55 1.50
C PHE A 28 13.23 1.12 1.31
N ARG A 29 14.25 0.38 1.72
CA ARG A 29 15.66 0.74 1.55
C ARG A 29 16.13 0.86 0.10
N ASP A 30 15.39 0.28 -0.85
CA ASP A 30 15.76 0.31 -2.28
C ASP A 30 15.32 1.62 -2.95
N TYR A 31 14.47 2.41 -2.26
CA TYR A 31 13.90 3.66 -2.74
C TYR A 31 14.06 4.79 -1.72
N PRO A 32 15.28 5.07 -1.24
CA PRO A 32 15.50 6.05 -0.18
C PRO A 32 15.24 7.47 -0.70
N VAL A 33 14.97 8.38 0.24
CA VAL A 33 14.98 9.82 0.03
C VAL A 33 16.30 10.41 0.56
N GLN A 34 16.68 11.58 0.04
CA GLN A 34 17.90 12.25 0.50
C GLN A 34 17.68 13.01 1.81
N HIS A 35 16.50 13.62 1.96
CA HIS A 35 16.17 14.48 3.10
C HIS A 35 14.71 14.29 3.53
N ILE A 36 14.48 14.49 4.84
CA ILE A 36 13.12 14.58 5.38
C ILE A 36 12.87 16.04 5.76
N TYR A 37 11.84 16.63 5.15
CA TYR A 37 11.40 18.00 5.42
C TYR A 37 10.88 18.13 6.85
N ARG A 38 11.33 19.18 7.54
CA ARG A 38 10.99 19.47 8.94
C ARG A 38 10.40 20.87 9.11
N GLY A 39 10.11 21.54 8.00
CA GLY A 39 9.52 22.86 8.01
C GLY A 39 8.03 22.84 8.32
N LYS A 40 7.43 24.00 8.40
CA LYS A 40 5.99 24.14 8.57
C LYS A 40 5.25 23.68 7.31
N PRO A 41 4.25 22.78 7.43
CA PRO A 41 3.50 22.31 6.27
C PRO A 41 2.78 23.46 5.55
N ALA A 42 2.84 23.44 4.22
CA ALA A 42 2.04 24.34 3.38
C ALA A 42 0.56 23.94 3.43
N LYS A 43 -0.33 24.95 3.26
CA LYS A 43 -1.76 24.68 3.18
C LYS A 43 -2.11 23.91 1.90
N PRO A 44 -2.91 22.83 1.98
CA PRO A 44 -3.32 22.07 0.79
C PRO A 44 -4.07 22.93 -0.22
N ILE A 45 -3.67 22.83 -1.49
CA ILE A 45 -4.32 23.47 -2.64
C ILE A 45 -5.32 22.47 -3.22
N LEU A 46 -6.60 22.64 -2.88
CA LEU A 46 -7.66 21.69 -3.20
C LEU A 46 -8.36 22.03 -4.52
N ASN A 47 -8.52 21.01 -5.37
CA ASN A 47 -9.42 21.07 -6.52
C ASN A 47 -10.90 20.96 -6.11
N LYS A 48 -11.83 20.94 -7.06
CA LYS A 48 -13.28 20.91 -6.80
C LYS A 48 -13.69 19.64 -6.04
N ASP A 49 -13.19 18.48 -6.45
CA ASP A 49 -13.61 17.19 -5.90
C ASP A 49 -12.97 16.95 -4.51
N GLN A 50 -11.72 17.35 -4.33
CA GLN A 50 -11.02 17.31 -3.05
C GLN A 50 -11.68 18.18 -1.97
N ARG A 51 -12.42 19.23 -2.36
CA ARG A 51 -13.15 20.09 -1.41
C ARG A 51 -14.24 19.35 -0.63
N LEU A 52 -14.76 18.24 -1.15
CA LEU A 52 -15.70 17.38 -0.42
C LEU A 52 -15.05 16.80 0.84
N PHE A 53 -13.75 16.55 0.80
CA PHE A 53 -12.97 15.95 1.88
C PHE A 53 -12.01 16.96 2.55
N ARG A 54 -12.26 18.27 2.36
CA ARG A 54 -11.35 19.37 2.79
C ARG A 54 -10.92 19.29 4.25
N THR A 55 -11.81 18.89 5.16
CA THR A 55 -11.51 18.78 6.58
C THR A 55 -10.49 17.69 6.85
N MET A 56 -10.70 16.49 6.27
CA MET A 56 -9.81 15.35 6.41
C MET A 56 -8.44 15.63 5.79
N ILE A 57 -8.42 16.20 4.57
CA ILE A 57 -7.18 16.55 3.87
C ILE A 57 -6.39 17.59 4.63
N ARG A 58 -7.02 18.66 5.12
CA ARG A 58 -6.32 19.71 5.87
C ARG A 58 -5.78 19.20 7.20
N SER A 59 -6.60 18.47 7.95
CA SER A 59 -6.17 17.90 9.23
C SER A 59 -4.99 16.93 9.06
N GLY A 60 -5.05 16.04 8.06
CA GLY A 60 -3.95 15.11 7.80
C GLY A 60 -2.69 15.79 7.26
N ALA A 61 -2.84 16.90 6.51
CA ALA A 61 -1.71 17.66 5.99
C ALA A 61 -0.94 18.44 7.07
N GLU A 62 -1.54 18.69 8.24
CA GLU A 62 -0.88 19.33 9.39
C GLU A 62 0.02 18.36 10.17
N SER A 63 -0.05 17.07 9.87
CA SER A 63 0.78 16.04 10.51
C SER A 63 2.25 16.19 10.13
N ALA A 64 3.12 15.53 10.90
CA ALA A 64 4.53 15.41 10.53
C ALA A 64 4.65 14.64 9.21
N VAL A 65 5.74 14.91 8.47
CA VAL A 65 6.06 14.15 7.25
C VAL A 65 6.18 12.67 7.57
N GLU A 66 5.39 11.86 6.87
CA GLU A 66 5.31 10.42 7.09
C GLU A 66 5.66 9.61 5.83
N PHE A 67 5.81 10.26 4.67
CA PHE A 67 6.07 9.60 3.40
C PHE A 67 7.04 10.39 2.50
N ALA A 68 7.92 9.66 1.82
CA ALA A 68 8.76 10.10 0.70
C ALA A 68 9.45 11.46 0.91
N GLY A 69 9.93 11.74 2.12
CA GLY A 69 10.76 12.90 2.45
C GLY A 69 10.02 14.19 2.75
N HIS A 70 8.86 14.45 2.14
CA HIS A 70 8.13 15.70 2.36
C HIS A 70 6.61 15.59 2.15
N TYR A 71 6.08 14.37 2.20
CA TYR A 71 4.65 14.16 2.02
C TYR A 71 3.97 13.70 3.31
N THR A 72 2.69 14.05 3.42
CA THR A 72 1.72 13.46 4.35
C THR A 72 0.70 12.65 3.55
N VAL A 73 0.02 11.71 4.22
CA VAL A 73 -0.95 10.81 3.59
C VAL A 73 -2.28 10.88 4.33
N PRO A 74 -3.05 11.99 4.16
CA PRO A 74 -4.40 12.08 4.69
C PRO A 74 -5.27 10.93 4.21
N ARG A 75 -5.96 10.25 5.14
CA ARG A 75 -6.80 9.09 4.87
C ARG A 75 -8.09 9.14 5.67
N TRP A 76 -9.16 8.59 5.09
CA TRP A 76 -10.48 8.55 5.73
C TRP A 76 -11.25 7.30 5.28
N GLY A 77 -12.22 6.88 6.10
CA GLY A 77 -13.09 5.76 5.79
C GLY A 77 -14.05 6.06 4.63
N CYS A 78 -14.29 5.07 3.79
CA CYS A 78 -15.27 5.09 2.70
C CYS A 78 -16.37 4.04 2.86
N GLY A 79 -16.42 3.35 3.99
CA GLY A 79 -17.36 2.28 4.31
C GLY A 79 -16.73 1.24 5.21
N ALA A 80 -17.39 0.11 5.41
CA ALA A 80 -16.87 -0.98 6.23
C ALA A 80 -15.58 -1.54 5.63
N GLY A 81 -14.47 -1.45 6.39
CA GLY A 81 -13.18 -1.96 5.97
C GLY A 81 -12.49 -1.20 4.82
N CYS A 82 -13.08 -0.10 4.33
CA CYS A 82 -12.59 0.68 3.20
C CYS A 82 -11.89 1.97 3.66
N SER A 83 -10.81 2.36 2.98
CA SER A 83 -10.10 3.62 3.19
C SER A 83 -9.82 4.32 1.86
N GLN A 84 -10.05 5.63 1.82
CA GLN A 84 -9.58 6.53 0.78
C GLN A 84 -8.43 7.38 1.30
N LEU A 85 -7.58 7.85 0.40
CA LEU A 85 -6.41 8.63 0.74
C LEU A 85 -6.02 9.60 -0.39
N VAL A 86 -5.22 10.57 -0.01
CA VAL A 86 -4.48 11.46 -0.92
C VAL A 86 -3.04 11.57 -0.43
N VAL A 87 -2.15 12.02 -1.29
CA VAL A 87 -0.78 12.38 -0.90
C VAL A 87 -0.64 13.89 -1.00
N VAL A 88 -0.21 14.54 0.08
CA VAL A 88 -0.04 16.00 0.15
C VAL A 88 1.43 16.34 0.30
N ASP A 89 1.92 17.18 -0.60
CA ASP A 89 3.25 17.75 -0.52
C ASP A 89 3.29 18.84 0.56
N SER A 90 4.04 18.61 1.62
CA SER A 90 4.17 19.55 2.74
C SER A 90 4.96 20.80 2.41
N ILE A 91 5.70 20.85 1.29
CA ILE A 91 6.46 22.01 0.84
C ILE A 91 5.58 22.93 0.00
N SER A 92 4.88 22.37 -1.00
CA SER A 92 4.11 23.17 -1.98
C SER A 92 2.62 23.26 -1.65
N GLY A 93 2.09 22.34 -0.85
CA GLY A 93 0.65 22.19 -0.63
C GLY A 93 -0.07 21.45 -1.76
N ARG A 94 0.63 20.96 -2.78
CA ARG A 94 0.02 20.20 -3.87
C ARG A 94 -0.57 18.89 -3.35
N VAL A 95 -1.80 18.58 -3.80
CA VAL A 95 -2.51 17.35 -3.45
C VAL A 95 -2.53 16.45 -4.68
N TYR A 96 -2.07 15.21 -4.48
CA TYR A 96 -2.08 14.15 -5.48
C TYR A 96 -3.19 13.18 -5.14
N ASP A 97 -4.12 13.00 -6.06
CA ASP A 97 -5.20 12.03 -5.91
C ASP A 97 -4.66 10.60 -6.05
N VAL A 98 -5.18 9.71 -5.21
CA VAL A 98 -5.00 8.27 -5.34
C VAL A 98 -6.31 7.73 -5.92
N PRO A 99 -6.31 7.23 -7.17
CA PRO A 99 -7.54 6.94 -7.93
C PRO A 99 -8.20 5.61 -7.53
N PHE A 100 -7.96 5.14 -6.32
CA PHE A 100 -8.55 3.91 -5.79
C PHE A 100 -8.77 4.03 -4.28
N SER A 101 -9.70 3.24 -3.77
CA SER A 101 -9.84 2.93 -2.36
C SER A 101 -9.10 1.63 -2.02
N VAL A 102 -8.76 1.44 -0.76
CA VAL A 102 -8.12 0.23 -0.25
C VAL A 102 -9.01 -0.41 0.81
N SER A 103 -9.38 -1.66 0.60
CA SER A 103 -10.11 -2.48 1.58
C SER A 103 -9.30 -3.69 2.02
N GLU A 104 -9.80 -4.39 3.04
CA GLU A 104 -9.15 -5.56 3.62
C GLU A 104 -9.04 -6.71 2.62
N LEU A 105 -8.03 -7.57 2.82
CA LEU A 105 -7.96 -8.85 2.11
C LEU A 105 -9.17 -9.72 2.46
N PRO A 106 -9.65 -10.58 1.53
CA PRO A 106 -10.75 -11.49 1.80
C PRO A 106 -10.49 -12.38 3.01
N GLY A 107 -11.49 -12.50 3.90
CA GLY A 107 -11.37 -13.32 5.11
C GLY A 107 -10.95 -14.75 4.84
N ALA A 108 -11.46 -15.36 3.78
CA ALA A 108 -11.09 -16.71 3.36
C ALA A 108 -9.58 -16.83 2.99
N TRP A 109 -8.99 -15.77 2.43
CA TRP A 109 -7.55 -15.74 2.17
C TRP A 109 -6.76 -15.65 3.48
N VAL A 110 -7.20 -14.78 4.38
CA VAL A 110 -6.58 -14.57 5.71
C VAL A 110 -6.63 -15.87 6.53
N GLU A 111 -7.77 -16.54 6.60
CA GLU A 111 -7.93 -17.82 7.30
C GLU A 111 -6.99 -18.90 6.76
N LYS A 112 -6.82 -18.97 5.43
CA LYS A 112 -5.97 -19.98 4.77
C LYS A 112 -4.47 -19.73 4.99
N HIS A 113 -4.03 -18.47 5.10
CA HIS A 113 -2.61 -18.12 5.15
C HIS A 113 -2.10 -17.71 6.53
N GLY A 114 -2.97 -17.78 7.57
CA GLY A 114 -2.59 -17.70 8.99
C GLY A 114 -2.18 -16.31 9.48
N ASP A 115 -1.45 -16.28 10.57
CA ASP A 115 -1.27 -15.18 11.53
C ASP A 115 -0.54 -13.92 11.04
N HIS A 116 -0.12 -13.86 9.79
CA HIS A 116 0.51 -12.67 9.22
C HIS A 116 -0.45 -11.96 8.27
N ILE A 117 -1.31 -11.12 8.85
CA ILE A 117 -2.09 -10.15 8.07
C ILE A 117 -1.18 -8.95 7.84
N PRO A 118 -0.73 -8.71 6.59
CA PRO A 118 0.05 -7.52 6.30
C PRO A 118 -0.77 -6.27 6.62
N GLU A 119 -0.12 -5.22 7.09
CA GLU A 119 -0.79 -3.91 7.19
C GLU A 119 -1.29 -3.52 5.81
N ARG A 120 -2.56 -3.14 5.71
CA ARG A 120 -3.19 -2.74 4.44
C ARG A 120 -2.42 -1.66 3.69
N MET A 121 -1.64 -0.88 4.40
CA MET A 121 -0.93 0.26 3.86
C MET A 121 0.35 0.50 4.65
N GLU A 122 1.49 0.36 3.98
CA GLU A 122 2.79 0.63 4.55
C GLU A 122 3.52 1.69 3.73
N PHE A 123 4.06 2.68 4.41
CA PHE A 123 4.92 3.72 3.84
C PHE A 123 5.83 4.30 4.92
N ARG A 124 6.88 5.01 4.50
CA ARG A 124 7.88 5.58 5.42
C ARG A 124 8.30 6.97 4.98
N ALA A 125 8.62 7.82 5.95
CA ALA A 125 9.17 9.15 5.68
C ALA A 125 10.50 9.11 4.91
N ASP A 126 11.31 8.07 5.12
CA ASP A 126 12.63 7.91 4.50
C ASP A 126 12.62 7.15 3.15
N SER A 127 11.45 6.78 2.64
CA SER A 127 11.33 6.01 1.38
C SER A 127 10.21 6.50 0.49
N ARG A 128 10.45 6.47 -0.83
CA ARG A 128 9.45 6.74 -1.87
C ARG A 128 8.50 5.58 -2.16
N LEU A 129 8.75 4.41 -1.57
CA LEU A 129 7.92 3.22 -1.74
C LEU A 129 6.68 3.29 -0.85
N MET A 130 5.52 2.95 -1.41
CA MET A 130 4.26 2.73 -0.69
C MET A 130 3.71 1.38 -1.09
N LYS A 131 3.25 0.60 -0.12
CA LYS A 131 2.69 -0.73 -0.32
C LYS A 131 1.24 -0.76 0.09
N PHE A 132 0.44 -1.46 -0.70
CA PHE A 132 -0.95 -1.76 -0.38
C PHE A 132 -1.17 -3.27 -0.43
N ASP A 133 -1.67 -3.83 0.65
CA ASP A 133 -2.01 -5.25 0.77
C ASP A 133 -3.51 -5.34 1.08
N GLY A 134 -4.32 -5.57 0.04
CA GLY A 134 -5.76 -5.49 0.13
C GLY A 134 -6.44 -5.54 -1.22
N CYS A 135 -7.72 -5.14 -1.24
CA CYS A 135 -8.49 -5.03 -2.46
C CYS A 135 -8.58 -3.56 -2.89
N LEU A 136 -8.14 -3.25 -4.10
CA LEU A 136 -8.31 -1.92 -4.68
C LEU A 136 -9.71 -1.81 -5.28
N ASN A 137 -10.43 -0.73 -4.93
CA ASN A 137 -11.82 -0.50 -5.33
C ASN A 137 -12.75 -1.69 -5.02
N GLU A 138 -12.46 -2.42 -3.93
CA GLU A 138 -13.26 -3.57 -3.45
C GLU A 138 -13.26 -4.80 -4.39
N HIS A 139 -12.46 -4.82 -5.45
CA HIS A 139 -12.47 -5.90 -6.44
C HIS A 139 -11.11 -6.55 -6.65
N ASP A 140 -10.12 -5.77 -7.00
CA ASP A 140 -8.78 -6.26 -7.33
C ASP A 140 -8.00 -6.56 -6.04
N CYS A 141 -8.12 -7.77 -5.50
CA CYS A 141 -7.44 -8.16 -4.28
C CYS A 141 -6.03 -8.67 -4.56
N GLY A 142 -5.05 -8.15 -3.81
CA GLY A 142 -3.65 -8.50 -4.05
C GLY A 142 -2.66 -7.64 -3.26
N PHE A 143 -1.43 -7.69 -3.76
CA PHE A 143 -0.27 -6.97 -3.23
C PHE A 143 0.22 -5.96 -4.26
N TYR A 144 0.31 -4.70 -3.85
CA TYR A 144 0.64 -3.60 -4.75
C TYR A 144 1.78 -2.79 -4.18
N ASP A 145 2.75 -2.50 -5.00
CA ASP A 145 3.86 -1.63 -4.65
C ASP A 145 3.83 -0.41 -5.59
N TYR A 146 3.77 0.79 -5.01
CA TYR A 146 3.75 2.07 -5.71
C TYR A 146 4.98 2.88 -5.38
N LEU A 147 5.43 3.68 -6.33
CA LEU A 147 6.53 4.61 -6.14
C LEU A 147 6.02 6.05 -6.25
N MET A 148 6.35 6.88 -5.27
CA MET A 148 6.12 8.32 -5.37
C MET A 148 7.10 8.93 -6.37
N ILE A 149 6.54 9.55 -7.40
CA ILE A 149 7.28 10.33 -8.40
C ILE A 149 6.96 11.80 -8.19
N GLU A 150 7.97 12.59 -7.95
CA GLU A 150 7.82 14.02 -7.75
C GLU A 150 7.14 14.68 -8.96
N GLY A 151 6.13 15.50 -8.69
CA GLY A 151 5.34 16.15 -9.74
C GLY A 151 4.24 15.28 -10.37
N GLU A 152 4.29 13.96 -10.24
CA GLU A 152 3.36 13.04 -10.91
C GLU A 152 2.44 12.26 -9.94
N GLY A 153 2.87 12.04 -8.69
CA GLY A 153 2.15 11.25 -7.69
C GLY A 153 2.56 9.78 -7.67
N LEU A 154 1.67 8.90 -7.19
CA LEU A 154 1.94 7.47 -7.09
C LEU A 154 1.89 6.78 -8.45
N LYS A 155 2.94 6.04 -8.78
CA LYS A 155 3.03 5.17 -9.98
C LYS A 155 3.16 3.73 -9.57
N LEU A 156 2.38 2.86 -10.20
CA LEU A 156 2.44 1.42 -9.96
C LEU A 156 3.82 0.89 -10.37
N LEU A 157 4.49 0.26 -9.44
CA LEU A 157 5.77 -0.41 -9.64
C LEU A 157 5.59 -1.92 -9.83
N ARG A 158 4.72 -2.53 -9.02
CA ARG A 158 4.43 -3.96 -9.03
C ARG A 158 3.00 -4.22 -8.59
N LYS A 159 2.37 -5.21 -9.22
CA LYS A 159 1.06 -5.76 -8.86
C LYS A 159 1.14 -7.28 -8.86
N GLU A 160 0.60 -7.90 -7.82
CA GLU A 160 0.39 -9.33 -7.73
C GLU A 160 -1.02 -9.59 -7.20
N LEU A 161 -1.87 -10.12 -8.06
CA LEU A 161 -3.25 -10.44 -7.68
C LEU A 161 -3.31 -11.75 -6.93
N LEU A 162 -4.23 -11.84 -5.98
CA LEU A 162 -4.61 -13.11 -5.36
C LEU A 162 -5.21 -14.05 -6.42
N PRO A 163 -5.16 -15.38 -6.19
CA PRO A 163 -5.90 -16.34 -7.00
C PRO A 163 -7.37 -15.99 -7.14
N LYS A 164 -7.99 -16.41 -8.25
CA LYS A 164 -9.38 -16.05 -8.60
C LYS A 164 -10.40 -16.41 -7.51
N GLU A 165 -10.17 -17.49 -6.77
CA GLU A 165 -11.03 -17.93 -5.67
C GLU A 165 -11.08 -16.94 -4.49
N PHE A 166 -10.16 -15.96 -4.44
CA PHE A 166 -10.09 -14.90 -3.41
C PHE A 166 -10.37 -13.50 -3.98
N GLN A 167 -10.89 -13.40 -5.18
CA GLN A 167 -11.39 -12.14 -5.75
C GLN A 167 -12.89 -12.00 -5.45
N TYR A 168 -13.40 -10.77 -5.35
CA TYR A 168 -14.84 -10.48 -5.18
C TYR A 168 -15.53 -10.40 -6.54
#